data_8a8f5630287c6084a3230f84d04dd27c
#
_entry.id   8a8f5630287c6084a3230f84d04dd27c
#
_cell.length_a   1.000
_cell.length_b   1.000
_cell.length_c   1.000
_cell.angle_alpha   90.00
_cell.angle_beta   90.00
_cell.angle_gamma   90.00
#
_symmetry.space_group_name_H-M   'P 1'
#
loop_
_entity.id
_entity.type
_entity.pdbx_description
1 polymer ?
#
loop_
_entity_poly.entity_id
_entity_poly.type
_entity_poly.pdbx_seq_one_letter_code
_entity_poly.pdbx_strand_id
1 'polypeptide(L)'
;CGDYAAVLGRIGTERILVMYDRATGQSTRKTGVQSFCFGADGTLYCVKTDGTLCAADPMQTKSLWQQELPSGSAYQQVWYSPQVGLFSCASRGGTVRLHDAETGEPTTAFFTAAENGLDYTAEGMASASFAVGADKRVLFCQITTDYDQQPIESRRITRVFLPRTASNAAVTLTITAPYPAQGLLSCVRLYQSRHPEVEIVWDTAYD
;
A
#
# COMPACT_ATOMS: atom_id res chain seq x y z
N CYS A 1 -20.28 -2.88 -2.77
CA CYS A 1 -20.67 -2.43 -1.46
C CYS A 1 -22.06 -1.82 -1.55
N GLY A 2 -23.04 -2.30 -0.77
CA GLY A 2 -24.41 -1.80 -0.81
C GLY A 2 -25.05 -1.98 -2.19
N ASP A 3 -25.60 -0.89 -2.72
CA ASP A 3 -26.34 -0.88 -3.98
C ASP A 3 -25.46 -0.70 -5.23
N TYR A 4 -24.15 -0.55 -5.06
CA TYR A 4 -23.23 -0.30 -6.17
C TYR A 4 -22.47 -1.55 -6.61
N ALA A 5 -22.33 -1.70 -7.93
CA ALA A 5 -21.37 -2.58 -8.55
C ALA A 5 -20.33 -1.75 -9.30
N ALA A 6 -19.08 -2.18 -9.29
CA ALA A 6 -17.98 -1.46 -9.92
C ALA A 6 -17.06 -2.41 -10.70
N VAL A 7 -16.64 -1.97 -11.87
CA VAL A 7 -15.68 -2.70 -12.72
C VAL A 7 -14.58 -1.75 -13.18
N LEU A 8 -13.35 -2.08 -12.83
CA LEU A 8 -12.17 -1.39 -13.34
C LEU A 8 -11.64 -2.15 -14.56
N GLY A 9 -11.52 -1.44 -15.68
CA GLY A 9 -11.06 -2.01 -16.94
C GLY A 9 -10.14 -1.06 -17.71
N ARG A 10 -9.83 -1.43 -18.95
CA ARG A 10 -9.07 -0.60 -19.89
C ARG A 10 -9.80 -0.55 -21.23
N ILE A 11 -9.81 0.64 -21.84
CA ILE A 11 -10.22 0.85 -23.23
C ILE A 11 -9.02 1.52 -23.93
N GLY A 12 -8.34 0.78 -24.80
CA GLY A 12 -7.06 1.23 -25.35
C GLY A 12 -6.01 1.40 -24.26
N THR A 13 -5.46 2.59 -24.11
CA THR A 13 -4.49 2.95 -23.05
C THR A 13 -5.13 3.50 -21.80
N GLU A 14 -6.42 3.87 -21.85
CA GLU A 14 -7.11 4.54 -20.76
C GLU A 14 -7.69 3.53 -19.76
N ARG A 15 -7.47 3.78 -18.48
CA ARG A 15 -8.13 3.03 -17.40
C ARG A 15 -9.46 3.67 -17.07
N ILE A 16 -10.50 2.85 -16.99
CA ILE A 16 -11.88 3.29 -16.78
C ILE A 16 -12.50 2.48 -15.64
N LEU A 17 -13.05 3.18 -14.67
CA LEU A 17 -13.92 2.62 -13.67
C LEU A 17 -15.37 2.85 -14.08
N VAL A 18 -16.10 1.78 -14.31
CA VAL A 18 -17.55 1.83 -14.54
C VAL A 18 -18.25 1.51 -13.23
N MET A 19 -19.12 2.44 -12.83
CA MET A 19 -19.97 2.32 -11.67
C MET A 19 -21.39 2.04 -12.13
N TYR A 20 -22.10 1.16 -11.44
CA TYR A 20 -23.48 0.83 -11.68
C TYR A 20 -24.26 0.87 -10.36
N ASP A 21 -25.31 1.68 -10.33
CA ASP A 21 -26.26 1.74 -9.24
C ASP A 21 -27.36 0.70 -9.47
N ARG A 22 -27.42 -0.29 -8.62
CA ARG A 22 -28.38 -1.40 -8.73
C ARG A 22 -29.80 -0.99 -8.39
N ALA A 23 -29.98 0.05 -7.58
CA ALA A 23 -31.29 0.53 -7.19
C ALA A 23 -31.95 1.35 -8.31
N THR A 24 -31.18 2.19 -9.00
CA THR A 24 -31.71 3.07 -10.05
C THR A 24 -31.48 2.56 -11.47
N GLY A 25 -30.59 1.57 -11.64
CA GLY A 25 -30.18 1.08 -12.96
C GLY A 25 -29.25 2.03 -13.72
N GLN A 26 -28.81 3.12 -13.10
CA GLN A 26 -27.93 4.10 -13.72
C GLN A 26 -26.48 3.65 -13.71
N SER A 27 -25.71 4.13 -14.68
CA SER A 27 -24.26 3.90 -14.71
C SER A 27 -23.50 5.19 -14.97
N THR A 28 -22.29 5.27 -14.43
CA THR A 28 -21.34 6.36 -14.69
C THR A 28 -19.96 5.82 -14.99
N ARG A 29 -19.10 6.63 -15.60
CA ARG A 29 -17.73 6.29 -15.92
C ARG A 29 -16.79 7.33 -15.33
N LYS A 30 -15.70 6.83 -14.72
CA LYS A 30 -14.61 7.67 -14.22
C LYS A 30 -13.33 7.22 -14.91
N THR A 31 -12.66 8.17 -15.57
CA THR A 31 -11.43 7.89 -16.33
C THR A 31 -10.18 8.11 -15.48
N GLY A 32 -9.07 7.51 -15.89
CA GLY A 32 -7.78 7.66 -15.21
C GLY A 32 -7.73 7.00 -13.83
N VAL A 33 -8.63 6.08 -13.50
CA VAL A 33 -8.65 5.39 -12.21
C VAL A 33 -7.68 4.21 -12.24
N GLN A 34 -6.75 4.17 -11.31
CA GLN A 34 -5.79 3.09 -11.16
C GLN A 34 -6.24 2.03 -10.17
N SER A 35 -6.78 2.44 -9.04
CA SER A 35 -7.27 1.58 -7.96
C SER A 35 -8.46 2.25 -7.29
N PHE A 36 -9.35 1.46 -6.72
CA PHE A 36 -10.49 1.97 -5.97
C PHE A 36 -10.90 1.03 -4.84
N CYS A 37 -11.58 1.58 -3.86
CA CYS A 37 -12.31 0.84 -2.83
C CYS A 37 -13.53 1.64 -2.35
N PHE A 38 -14.39 1.01 -1.56
CA PHE A 38 -15.53 1.67 -0.93
C PHE A 38 -15.32 1.81 0.57
N GLY A 39 -15.68 2.97 1.10
CA GLY A 39 -15.87 3.19 2.53
C GLY A 39 -17.08 2.45 3.10
N ALA A 40 -17.20 2.43 4.42
CA ALA A 40 -18.33 1.80 5.09
C ALA A 40 -19.65 2.52 4.79
N ASP A 41 -19.61 3.80 4.56
CA ASP A 41 -20.73 4.68 4.21
C ASP A 41 -21.09 4.68 2.71
N GLY A 42 -20.34 3.90 1.90
CA GLY A 42 -20.49 3.85 0.46
C GLY A 42 -19.67 4.89 -0.31
N THR A 43 -18.90 5.74 0.35
CA THR A 43 -17.96 6.67 -0.30
C THR A 43 -16.97 5.89 -1.18
N LEU A 44 -16.80 6.35 -2.41
CA LEU A 44 -15.84 5.80 -3.34
C LEU A 44 -14.48 6.48 -3.15
N TYR A 45 -13.47 5.73 -2.77
CA TYR A 45 -12.07 6.18 -2.75
C TYR A 45 -11.35 5.66 -3.99
N CYS A 46 -10.63 6.55 -4.68
CA CYS A 46 -9.89 6.21 -5.89
C CYS A 46 -8.47 6.76 -5.83
N VAL A 47 -7.52 6.01 -6.37
CA VAL A 47 -6.23 6.54 -6.81
C VAL A 47 -6.26 6.68 -8.32
N LYS A 48 -5.92 7.86 -8.80
CA LYS A 48 -5.80 8.16 -10.23
C LYS A 48 -4.40 7.80 -10.76
N THR A 49 -4.30 7.71 -12.06
CA THR A 49 -3.03 7.41 -12.75
C THR A 49 -1.99 8.51 -12.61
N ASP A 50 -2.39 9.72 -12.26
CA ASP A 50 -1.52 10.86 -11.94
C ASP A 50 -1.00 10.85 -10.48
N GLY A 51 -1.41 9.87 -9.68
CA GLY A 51 -1.02 9.76 -8.27
C GLY A 51 -1.96 10.49 -7.31
N THR A 52 -3.09 11.02 -7.78
CA THR A 52 -4.07 11.68 -6.92
C THR A 52 -4.96 10.65 -6.21
N LEU A 53 -5.03 10.72 -4.89
CA LEU A 53 -6.04 10.07 -4.07
C LEU A 53 -7.27 10.97 -3.99
N CYS A 54 -8.45 10.41 -4.17
CA CYS A 54 -9.69 11.19 -4.06
C CYS A 54 -10.83 10.38 -3.44
N ALA A 55 -11.76 11.09 -2.82
CA ALA A 55 -13.07 10.58 -2.44
C ALA A 55 -14.15 11.17 -3.32
N ALA A 56 -15.17 10.42 -3.62
CA ALA A 56 -16.31 10.86 -4.42
C ALA A 56 -17.58 10.08 -4.04
N ASP A 57 -18.73 10.69 -4.31
CA ASP A 57 -19.95 9.93 -4.48
C ASP A 57 -19.77 8.98 -5.68
N PRO A 58 -20.14 7.70 -5.56
CA PRO A 58 -19.95 6.72 -6.63
C PRO A 58 -20.55 7.16 -7.97
N MET A 59 -21.72 7.82 -7.95
CA MET A 59 -22.46 8.21 -9.16
C MET A 59 -22.11 9.62 -9.65
N GLN A 60 -21.43 10.44 -8.84
CA GLN A 60 -21.04 11.79 -9.24
C GLN A 60 -19.65 11.83 -9.84
N THR A 61 -19.43 12.79 -10.76
CA THR A 61 -18.10 13.02 -11.36
C THR A 61 -17.21 13.91 -10.49
N LYS A 62 -17.80 14.73 -9.63
CA LYS A 62 -17.06 15.64 -8.75
C LYS A 62 -16.53 14.89 -7.53
N SER A 63 -15.27 15.11 -7.23
CA SER A 63 -14.67 14.62 -5.99
C SER A 63 -15.13 15.44 -4.79
N LEU A 64 -15.30 14.77 -3.64
CA LEU A 64 -15.53 15.41 -2.35
C LEU A 64 -14.26 16.12 -1.88
N TRP A 65 -13.13 15.40 -2.00
CA TRP A 65 -11.79 15.94 -1.77
C TRP A 65 -10.77 15.25 -2.69
N GLN A 66 -9.59 15.84 -2.84
CA GLN A 66 -8.46 15.30 -3.59
C GLN A 66 -7.16 15.63 -2.86
N GLN A 67 -6.24 14.65 -2.82
CA GLN A 67 -4.94 14.75 -2.18
C GLN A 67 -3.87 14.16 -3.09
N GLU A 68 -2.78 14.87 -3.31
CA GLU A 68 -1.62 14.32 -4.00
C GLU A 68 -0.90 13.32 -3.08
N LEU A 69 -0.68 12.12 -3.59
CA LEU A 69 0.14 11.14 -2.90
C LEU A 69 1.63 11.46 -3.14
N PRO A 70 2.52 11.18 -2.18
CA PRO A 70 3.94 11.43 -2.35
C PRO A 70 4.47 10.83 -3.64
N SER A 71 5.22 11.62 -4.37
CA SER A 71 5.69 11.38 -5.74
C SER A 71 6.41 10.06 -5.91
N GLY A 72 6.28 9.49 -7.11
CA GLY A 72 7.06 8.35 -7.60
C GLY A 72 6.30 7.05 -7.69
N SER A 73 5.04 6.99 -7.33
CA SER A 73 4.28 5.75 -7.31
C SER A 73 3.25 5.68 -8.43
N ALA A 74 3.70 5.44 -9.65
CA ALA A 74 2.83 5.10 -10.77
C ALA A 74 1.91 3.87 -10.52
N TYR A 75 2.01 3.24 -9.32
CA TYR A 75 1.30 2.00 -8.98
C TYR A 75 0.79 2.03 -7.55
N GLN A 76 0.08 3.08 -7.17
CA GLN A 76 -0.58 3.12 -5.87
C GLN A 76 -1.89 2.37 -5.90
N GLN A 77 -2.16 1.68 -4.83
CA GLN A 77 -3.42 1.02 -4.55
C GLN A 77 -4.05 1.66 -3.32
N VAL A 78 -5.37 1.64 -3.24
CA VAL A 78 -6.14 2.17 -2.11
C VAL A 78 -7.07 1.10 -1.58
N TRP A 79 -7.21 1.06 -0.25
CA TRP A 79 -8.14 0.19 0.46
C TRP A 79 -8.77 0.90 1.64
N TYR A 80 -9.90 0.39 2.03
CA TYR A 80 -10.61 0.80 3.23
C TYR A 80 -10.94 -0.43 4.06
N SER A 81 -10.72 -0.32 5.36
CA SER A 81 -11.16 -1.30 6.35
C SER A 81 -11.87 -0.58 7.48
N PRO A 82 -13.07 -1.02 7.89
CA PRO A 82 -13.77 -0.39 9.02
C PRO A 82 -12.95 -0.31 10.31
N GLN A 83 -12.00 -1.24 10.50
CA GLN A 83 -11.17 -1.33 11.70
C GLN A 83 -9.88 -0.50 11.60
N VAL A 84 -9.40 -0.26 10.39
CA VAL A 84 -8.11 0.41 10.17
C VAL A 84 -8.31 1.81 9.58
N GLY A 85 -9.36 2.01 8.78
CA GLY A 85 -9.61 3.22 8.03
C GLY A 85 -9.15 3.15 6.58
N LEU A 86 -8.94 4.32 5.98
CA LEU A 86 -8.46 4.48 4.62
C LEU A 86 -6.93 4.37 4.58
N PHE A 87 -6.40 3.57 3.67
CA PHE A 87 -4.96 3.48 3.49
C PHE A 87 -4.58 3.29 2.02
N SER A 88 -3.42 3.81 1.67
CA SER A 88 -2.79 3.61 0.37
C SER A 88 -1.53 2.77 0.49
N CYS A 89 -1.19 2.09 -0.60
CA CYS A 89 0.05 1.35 -0.71
C CYS A 89 0.74 1.67 -2.02
N ALA A 90 2.01 2.07 -1.94
CA ALA A 90 2.87 2.18 -3.10
C ALA A 90 3.42 0.80 -3.44
N SER A 91 3.11 0.28 -4.63
CA SER A 91 3.64 -1.01 -5.09
C SER A 91 5.15 -0.96 -5.36
N ARG A 92 5.69 0.21 -5.66
CA ARG A 92 7.14 0.47 -5.65
C ARG A 92 7.52 1.14 -4.34
N GLY A 93 8.48 0.56 -3.61
CA GLY A 93 8.90 1.03 -2.30
C GLY A 93 8.08 0.49 -1.12
N GLY A 94 6.93 -0.14 -1.39
CA GLY A 94 6.18 -0.89 -0.38
C GLY A 94 5.80 -0.10 0.87
N THR A 95 5.47 1.18 0.71
CA THR A 95 5.01 2.01 1.81
C THR A 95 3.50 1.93 1.93
N VAL A 96 3.01 1.57 3.11
CA VAL A 96 1.58 1.64 3.46
C VAL A 96 1.36 2.85 4.36
N ARG A 97 0.46 3.75 3.93
CA ARG A 97 0.09 4.98 4.65
C ARG A 97 -1.37 4.95 5.02
N LEU A 98 -1.65 5.38 6.24
CA LEU A 98 -3.00 5.72 6.66
C LEU A 98 -3.34 7.14 6.22
N HIS A 99 -4.61 7.34 5.90
CA HIS A 99 -5.15 8.63 5.53
C HIS A 99 -6.38 8.94 6.38
N ASP A 100 -6.57 10.19 6.66
CA ASP A 100 -7.85 10.67 7.15
C ASP A 100 -8.92 10.46 6.06
N ALA A 101 -10.02 9.82 6.39
CA ALA A 101 -11.05 9.47 5.40
C ALA A 101 -11.89 10.68 4.96
N GLU A 102 -11.93 11.74 5.76
CA GLU A 102 -12.71 12.96 5.47
C GLU A 102 -11.92 13.98 4.63
N THR A 103 -10.59 14.01 4.79
CA THR A 103 -9.72 15.01 4.14
C THR A 103 -8.75 14.40 3.13
N GLY A 104 -8.44 13.12 3.25
CA GLY A 104 -7.41 12.43 2.47
C GLY A 104 -5.99 12.68 2.94
N GLU A 105 -5.78 13.53 3.95
CA GLU A 105 -4.45 13.85 4.45
C GLU A 105 -3.74 12.60 4.99
N PRO A 106 -2.46 12.42 4.68
CA PRO A 106 -1.70 11.31 5.21
C PRO A 106 -1.46 11.50 6.71
N THR A 107 -1.88 10.54 7.52
CA THR A 107 -1.70 10.61 8.98
C THR A 107 -0.36 10.00 9.39
N THR A 108 -0.05 8.80 8.93
CA THR A 108 1.17 8.09 9.32
C THR A 108 1.56 7.06 8.26
N ALA A 109 2.86 6.95 7.95
CA ALA A 109 3.40 5.75 7.31
C ALA A 109 3.59 4.70 8.39
N PHE A 110 2.78 3.65 8.40
CA PHE A 110 2.87 2.64 9.43
C PHE A 110 3.60 1.37 8.99
N PHE A 111 3.97 1.28 7.72
CA PHE A 111 4.73 0.18 7.19
C PHE A 111 5.54 0.65 5.97
N THR A 112 6.83 0.36 5.96
CA THR A 112 7.66 0.45 4.77
C THR A 112 8.33 -0.89 4.49
N ALA A 113 8.39 -1.30 3.23
CA ALA A 113 9.03 -2.54 2.84
C ALA A 113 10.52 -2.54 3.20
N ALA A 114 11.19 -1.42 3.00
CA ALA A 114 12.61 -1.26 3.30
C ALA A 114 12.91 -1.48 4.79
N GLU A 115 12.23 -0.77 5.68
CA GLU A 115 12.33 -0.98 7.14
C GLU A 115 11.98 -2.41 7.55
N ASN A 116 11.23 -3.10 6.70
CA ASN A 116 10.85 -4.49 6.89
C ASN A 116 11.73 -5.50 6.12
N GLY A 117 12.90 -5.11 5.56
CA GLY A 117 13.87 -5.99 4.86
C GLY A 117 13.26 -6.68 3.64
N LEU A 118 12.31 -6.04 3.01
CA LEU A 118 11.75 -6.48 1.77
C LEU A 118 12.45 -5.73 0.65
N ASP A 119 13.17 -6.46 -0.18
CA ASP A 119 13.84 -5.88 -1.35
C ASP A 119 12.84 -5.78 -2.50
N TYR A 120 12.65 -4.55 -2.98
CA TYR A 120 11.84 -4.26 -4.15
C TYR A 120 12.64 -4.15 -5.43
N THR A 121 13.95 -4.17 -5.32
CA THR A 121 14.87 -3.99 -6.44
C THR A 121 15.34 -5.30 -7.04
N ALA A 122 14.93 -6.45 -6.46
CA ALA A 122 15.26 -7.75 -7.01
C ALA A 122 14.85 -7.83 -8.49
N GLU A 123 15.82 -8.05 -9.33
CA GLU A 123 15.67 -8.24 -10.77
C GLU A 123 14.63 -9.33 -11.03
N GLY A 124 13.56 -8.96 -11.67
CA GLY A 124 12.42 -9.80 -11.98
C GLY A 124 11.12 -9.00 -11.85
N MET A 125 10.12 -9.34 -12.62
CA MET A 125 8.79 -8.73 -12.50
C MET A 125 8.15 -9.19 -11.18
N ALA A 126 8.51 -8.53 -10.09
CA ALA A 126 7.89 -8.78 -8.81
C ALA A 126 6.54 -8.06 -8.74
N SER A 127 5.46 -8.80 -8.61
CA SER A 127 4.18 -8.26 -8.21
C SER A 127 4.03 -8.42 -6.70
N ALA A 128 3.73 -7.32 -6.03
CA ALA A 128 3.49 -7.32 -4.60
C ALA A 128 2.06 -6.89 -4.31
N SER A 129 1.43 -7.58 -3.37
CA SER A 129 0.10 -7.25 -2.85
C SER A 129 0.19 -7.09 -1.35
N PHE A 130 -0.59 -6.18 -0.83
CA PHE A 130 -0.71 -5.94 0.60
C PHE A 130 -2.16 -6.10 1.02
N ALA A 131 -2.36 -6.60 2.24
CA ALA A 131 -3.62 -6.51 2.93
C ALA A 131 -3.33 -6.09 4.38
N VAL A 132 -4.24 -5.34 4.96
CA VAL A 132 -4.11 -4.88 6.34
C VAL A 132 -5.24 -5.50 7.15
N GLY A 133 -4.90 -6.24 8.19
CA GLY A 133 -5.84 -6.85 9.12
C GLY A 133 -6.43 -5.84 10.11
N ALA A 134 -7.51 -6.22 10.78
CA ALA A 134 -8.16 -5.42 11.82
C ALA A 134 -7.21 -5.08 12.99
N ASP A 135 -6.26 -5.94 13.25
CA ASP A 135 -5.20 -5.77 14.25
C ASP A 135 -3.98 -4.99 13.72
N LYS A 136 -4.15 -4.31 12.58
CA LYS A 136 -3.10 -3.56 11.86
C LYS A 136 -1.92 -4.41 11.38
N ARG A 137 -2.01 -5.74 11.42
CA ARG A 137 -1.01 -6.59 10.77
C ARG A 137 -1.03 -6.38 9.28
N VAL A 138 0.14 -6.27 8.69
CA VAL A 138 0.31 -6.16 7.25
C VAL A 138 0.63 -7.54 6.69
N LEU A 139 -0.25 -8.07 5.87
CA LEU A 139 0.02 -9.26 5.07
C LEU A 139 0.67 -8.80 3.76
N PHE A 140 1.88 -9.23 3.54
CA PHE A 140 2.62 -9.00 2.31
C PHE A 140 2.69 -10.30 1.51
N CYS A 141 2.32 -10.22 0.25
CA CYS A 141 2.46 -11.32 -0.70
C CYS A 141 3.24 -10.83 -1.92
N GLN A 142 4.38 -11.44 -2.17
CA GLN A 142 5.21 -11.17 -3.35
C GLN A 142 5.26 -12.42 -4.23
N ILE A 143 5.08 -12.23 -5.53
CA ILE A 143 5.30 -13.26 -6.53
C ILE A 143 6.48 -12.82 -7.38
N THR A 144 7.55 -13.58 -7.34
CA THR A 144 8.72 -13.41 -8.21
C THR A 144 8.71 -14.50 -9.26
N THR A 145 8.78 -14.11 -10.53
CA THR A 145 8.86 -15.06 -11.63
C THR A 145 10.22 -14.94 -12.29
N ASP A 146 10.93 -16.03 -12.35
CA ASP A 146 12.21 -16.13 -13.06
C ASP A 146 11.93 -16.60 -14.49
N TYR A 147 12.10 -15.70 -15.44
CA TYR A 147 11.89 -15.97 -16.86
C TYR A 147 13.11 -16.54 -17.57
N ASP A 148 14.30 -16.46 -16.93
CA ASP A 148 15.55 -16.93 -17.51
C ASP A 148 15.74 -18.45 -17.29
N GLN A 149 14.93 -19.04 -16.41
CA GLN A 149 14.95 -20.48 -16.16
C GLN A 149 13.94 -21.23 -17.03
N GLN A 150 14.33 -22.45 -17.42
CA GLN A 150 13.47 -23.38 -18.16
C GLN A 150 13.33 -24.70 -17.35
N PRO A 151 12.17 -25.03 -16.82
CA PRO A 151 10.86 -24.35 -16.93
C PRO A 151 10.82 -23.03 -16.14
N ILE A 152 9.96 -22.10 -16.56
CA ILE A 152 9.73 -20.83 -15.84
C ILE A 152 9.22 -21.15 -14.44
N GLU A 153 9.96 -20.68 -13.45
CA GLU A 153 9.59 -20.87 -12.05
C GLU A 153 9.03 -19.59 -11.44
N SER A 154 7.91 -19.75 -10.73
CA SER A 154 7.33 -18.66 -9.94
C SER A 154 7.44 -18.99 -8.46
N ARG A 155 8.04 -18.11 -7.70
CA ARG A 155 8.14 -18.22 -6.24
C ARG A 155 7.18 -17.24 -5.58
N ARG A 156 6.31 -17.75 -4.73
CA ARG A 156 5.43 -16.93 -3.89
C ARG A 156 6.02 -16.83 -2.48
N ILE A 157 6.21 -15.60 -2.01
CA ILE A 157 6.61 -15.30 -0.64
C ILE A 157 5.42 -14.60 0.03
N THR A 158 4.96 -15.14 1.14
CA THR A 158 3.91 -14.53 1.96
C THR A 158 4.48 -14.31 3.36
N ARG A 159 4.40 -13.07 3.85
CA ARG A 159 4.86 -12.69 5.19
C ARG A 159 3.80 -11.86 5.90
N VAL A 160 3.74 -11.99 7.20
CA VAL A 160 2.89 -11.18 8.08
C VAL A 160 3.79 -10.32 8.94
N PHE A 161 3.53 -9.03 8.92
CA PHE A 161 4.25 -8.05 9.74
C PHE A 161 3.33 -7.47 10.78
N LEU A 162 3.84 -7.32 11.99
CA LEU A 162 3.20 -6.52 13.02
C LEU A 162 3.52 -5.04 12.76
N PRO A 163 2.54 -4.13 12.92
CA PRO A 163 2.84 -2.72 12.91
C PRO A 163 3.80 -2.41 14.04
N ARG A 164 4.77 -1.56 13.76
CA ARG A 164 5.62 -1.01 14.79
C ARG A 164 4.75 -0.13 15.67
N THR A 165 4.48 -0.54 16.89
CA THR A 165 3.97 0.37 17.92
C THR A 165 5.05 1.41 18.17
N ALA A 166 4.64 2.69 18.35
CA ALA A 166 5.58 3.73 18.74
C ALA A 166 6.45 3.20 19.88
N SER A 167 7.75 3.16 19.64
CA SER A 167 8.69 2.54 20.55
C SER A 167 8.74 3.34 21.84
N ASN A 168 8.36 2.73 22.96
CA ASN A 168 8.76 3.19 24.29
C ASN A 168 10.19 2.70 24.59
N ALA A 169 11.05 2.64 23.59
CA ALA A 169 12.38 2.11 23.71
C ALA A 169 13.19 2.95 24.69
N ALA A 170 13.73 2.26 25.70
CA ALA A 170 14.63 2.87 26.67
C ALA A 170 16.06 3.08 26.07
N VAL A 171 16.36 2.39 24.97
CA VAL A 171 17.68 2.42 24.31
C VAL A 171 17.48 2.52 22.80
N THR A 172 18.17 3.49 22.19
CA THR A 172 18.25 3.61 20.72
C THR A 172 19.65 3.21 20.27
N LEU A 173 19.74 2.24 19.38
CA LEU A 173 20.97 1.85 18.69
C LEU A 173 20.92 2.32 17.24
N THR A 174 21.96 3.03 16.81
CA THR A 174 22.07 3.45 15.41
C THR A 174 23.04 2.54 14.66
N ILE A 175 22.59 1.99 13.55
CA ILE A 175 23.43 1.24 12.62
C ILE A 175 23.67 2.13 11.42
N THR A 176 24.91 2.55 11.21
CA THR A 176 25.31 3.32 10.03
C THR A 176 25.79 2.36 8.96
N ALA A 177 25.07 2.29 7.86
CA ALA A 177 25.44 1.48 6.70
C ALA A 177 24.84 2.06 5.42
N PRO A 178 25.62 2.16 4.32
CA PRO A 178 25.13 2.71 3.05
C PRO A 178 23.99 1.86 2.47
N TYR A 179 23.98 0.56 2.71
CA TYR A 179 22.94 -0.37 2.30
C TYR A 179 22.69 -1.40 3.40
N PRO A 180 21.47 -1.49 3.93
CA PRO A 180 21.16 -2.55 4.88
C PRO A 180 21.13 -3.90 4.16
N ALA A 181 22.13 -4.74 4.40
CA ALA A 181 22.13 -6.10 3.88
C ALA A 181 20.89 -6.87 4.39
N GLN A 182 20.18 -7.57 3.51
CA GLN A 182 18.93 -8.27 3.85
C GLN A 182 19.08 -9.23 5.04
N GLY A 183 20.19 -9.94 5.11
CA GLY A 183 20.48 -10.82 6.23
C GLY A 183 20.58 -10.06 7.56
N LEU A 184 21.21 -8.90 7.56
CA LEU A 184 21.36 -8.06 8.75
C LEU A 184 20.00 -7.50 9.20
N LEU A 185 19.17 -7.05 8.26
CA LEU A 185 17.81 -6.59 8.57
C LEU A 185 16.98 -7.68 9.24
N SER A 186 17.10 -8.92 8.79
CA SER A 186 16.37 -10.04 9.40
C SER A 186 16.87 -10.32 10.82
N CYS A 187 18.17 -10.22 11.06
CA CYS A 187 18.76 -10.37 12.39
C CYS A 187 18.33 -9.23 13.34
N VAL A 188 18.39 -8.00 12.86
CA VAL A 188 17.93 -6.81 13.62
C VAL A 188 16.50 -6.96 14.09
N ARG A 189 15.62 -7.45 13.22
CA ARG A 189 14.21 -7.67 13.58
C ARG A 189 13.99 -8.78 14.57
N LEU A 190 14.69 -9.88 14.37
CA LEU A 190 14.64 -10.96 15.34
C LEU A 190 15.13 -10.48 16.70
N TYR A 191 16.15 -9.62 16.72
CA TYR A 191 16.65 -9.00 17.93
C TYR A 191 15.60 -8.08 18.55
N GLN A 192 15.05 -7.13 17.79
CA GLN A 192 14.01 -6.20 18.26
C GLN A 192 12.73 -6.91 18.72
N SER A 193 12.35 -8.03 18.12
CA SER A 193 11.21 -8.82 18.55
C SER A 193 11.40 -9.44 19.94
N ARG A 194 12.65 -9.67 20.33
CA ARG A 194 13.00 -10.22 21.65
C ARG A 194 13.38 -9.14 22.68
N HIS A 195 13.69 -7.94 22.17
CA HIS A 195 14.16 -6.79 22.92
C HIS A 195 13.31 -5.56 22.57
N PRO A 196 12.04 -5.51 23.00
CA PRO A 196 11.14 -4.40 22.70
C PRO A 196 11.61 -3.07 23.32
N GLU A 197 12.48 -3.13 24.31
CA GLU A 197 13.13 -1.99 24.96
C GLU A 197 14.23 -1.34 24.08
N VAL A 198 14.62 -1.98 22.97
CA VAL A 198 15.66 -1.47 22.08
C VAL A 198 15.06 -1.01 20.75
N GLU A 199 15.29 0.22 20.42
CA GLU A 199 15.02 0.75 19.07
C GLU A 199 16.31 0.71 18.25
N ILE A 200 16.25 0.17 17.04
CA ILE A 200 17.37 0.19 16.10
C ILE A 200 16.99 1.11 14.94
N VAL A 201 17.76 2.16 14.78
CA VAL A 201 17.63 3.16 13.72
C VAL A 201 18.73 2.95 12.70
N TRP A 202 18.35 3.00 11.41
CA TRP A 202 19.31 2.94 10.31
C TRP A 202 19.68 4.35 9.89
N ASP A 203 20.97 4.62 9.91
CA ASP A 203 21.53 5.83 9.33
C ASP A 203 22.20 5.47 8.00
N THR A 204 21.59 5.95 6.92
CA THR A 204 22.07 5.75 5.55
C THR A 204 22.87 6.94 5.04
N ALA A 205 22.95 8.02 5.83
CA ALA A 205 23.74 9.18 5.49
C ALA A 205 25.24 8.84 5.74
N TYR A 206 25.92 8.46 4.68
CA TYR A 206 27.37 8.30 4.66
C TYR A 206 27.92 9.51 3.89
N ASP A 207 28.55 10.44 4.59
CA ASP A 207 29.44 11.43 4.00
C ASP A 207 30.85 10.87 3.82
#